data_c662586dc4785742d726260b74220122
#
_entry.id   c662586dc4785742d726260b74220122
#
_cell.length_a   1.000
_cell.length_b   1.000
_cell.length_c   1.000
_cell.angle_alpha   90.00
_cell.angle_beta   90.00
_cell.angle_gamma   90.00
#
_symmetry.space_group_name_H-M   'P 1'
#
loop_
_entity.id
_entity.type
_entity.pdbx_description
1 polymer ?
#
loop_
_entity_poly.entity_id
_entity_poly.type
_entity_poly.pdbx_seq_one_letter_code
_entity_poly.pdbx_strand_id
1 'polypeptide(L)'
;MIDNAYFCHLFQRALLFNIPKVVDLISFKIGENNLIKIFILSKRKLSEEEQDYIFSAISELEGDFTEEITMDLEFVVVETIPIDLAPYGSVVFAFVE
;
A
#
# COMPACT_ATOMS: atom_id res chain seq x y z
N MET A 1 5.95 16.22 9.99
CA MET A 1 5.38 15.77 8.70
C MET A 1 6.15 14.58 8.17
N ILE A 2 5.46 13.56 7.71
CA ILE A 2 6.09 12.34 7.21
C ILE A 2 6.69 12.58 5.83
N ASP A 3 7.99 12.25 5.68
CA ASP A 3 8.69 12.33 4.40
C ASP A 3 8.20 11.22 3.47
N ASN A 4 7.77 11.59 2.28
CA ASN A 4 7.23 10.66 1.28
C ASN A 4 8.25 9.58 0.89
N ALA A 5 9.50 9.96 0.67
CA ALA A 5 10.55 9.01 0.29
C ALA A 5 10.87 8.04 1.41
N TYR A 6 10.93 8.54 2.64
CA TYR A 6 11.19 7.71 3.82
C TYR A 6 10.06 6.71 4.04
N PHE A 7 8.82 7.16 3.94
CA PHE A 7 7.64 6.30 4.07
C PHE A 7 7.65 5.21 2.99
N CYS A 8 7.93 5.59 1.74
CA CYS A 8 8.00 4.64 0.63
C CYS A 8 9.02 3.54 0.90
N HIS A 9 10.21 3.91 1.38
CA HIS A 9 11.27 2.97 1.70
C HIS A 9 10.86 1.98 2.80
N LEU A 10 10.27 2.48 3.89
CA LEU A 10 9.82 1.64 4.99
C LEU A 10 8.69 0.70 4.53
N PHE A 11 7.79 1.21 3.70
CA PHE A 11 6.68 0.43 3.18
C PHE A 11 7.18 -0.71 2.29
N GLN A 12 8.14 -0.42 1.40
CA GLN A 12 8.75 -1.45 0.56
C GLN A 12 9.41 -2.54 1.41
N ARG A 13 10.09 -2.15 2.49
CA ARG A 13 10.72 -3.10 3.40
C ARG A 13 9.67 -3.96 4.13
N ALA A 14 8.58 -3.36 4.58
CA ALA A 14 7.50 -4.07 5.27
C ALA A 14 6.79 -5.07 4.35
N LEU A 15 6.69 -4.75 3.06
CA LEU A 15 6.04 -5.60 2.07
C LEU A 15 6.93 -6.77 1.60
N LEU A 16 8.20 -6.77 1.94
CA LEU A 16 9.13 -7.80 1.50
C LEU A 16 8.61 -9.18 1.92
N PHE A 17 8.36 -10.08 0.94
CA PHE A 17 7.82 -11.43 1.14
C PHE A 17 6.34 -11.50 1.54
N ASN A 18 5.64 -10.37 1.61
CA ASN A 18 4.26 -10.31 2.10
C ASN A 18 3.23 -9.87 1.05
N ILE A 19 3.58 -9.88 -0.24
CA ILE A 19 2.65 -9.44 -1.28
C ILE A 19 1.98 -10.65 -1.94
N PRO A 20 0.64 -10.78 -1.83
CA PRO A 20 -0.07 -11.83 -2.55
C PRO A 20 0.07 -11.69 -4.06
N LYS A 21 0.14 -12.82 -4.77
CA LYS A 21 0.36 -12.84 -6.22
C LYS A 21 -0.73 -12.14 -7.03
N VAL A 22 -1.92 -12.04 -6.48
CA VAL A 22 -3.06 -11.39 -7.14
C VAL A 22 -2.95 -9.88 -7.15
N VAL A 23 -2.07 -9.30 -6.32
CA VAL A 23 -1.89 -7.85 -6.21
C VAL A 23 -1.02 -7.37 -7.38
N ASP A 24 -1.54 -6.41 -8.13
CA ASP A 24 -0.85 -5.82 -9.27
C ASP A 24 -0.13 -4.52 -8.91
N LEU A 25 -0.63 -3.77 -7.95
CA LEU A 25 -0.05 -2.47 -7.60
C LEU A 25 -0.41 -2.08 -6.19
N ILE A 26 0.55 -1.49 -5.50
CA ILE A 26 0.35 -0.89 -4.18
C ILE A 26 0.91 0.53 -4.22
N SER A 27 0.12 1.48 -3.76
CA SER A 27 0.48 2.89 -3.74
C SER A 27 -0.04 3.57 -2.49
N PHE A 28 0.39 4.81 -2.26
CA PHE A 28 -0.07 5.56 -1.09
C PHE A 28 -0.09 7.05 -1.36
N LYS A 29 -0.89 7.76 -0.57
CA LYS A 29 -0.93 9.22 -0.53
C LYS A 29 -0.85 9.68 0.91
N ILE A 30 0.04 10.63 1.21
CA ILE A 30 0.13 11.26 2.52
C ILE A 30 -0.69 12.53 2.48
N GLY A 31 -1.74 12.58 3.29
CA GLY A 31 -2.62 13.74 3.40
C GLY A 31 -2.34 14.54 4.67
N GLU A 32 -3.28 15.40 5.03
CA GLU A 32 -3.18 16.23 6.21
C GLU A 32 -3.28 15.41 7.50
N ASN A 33 -2.69 15.91 8.57
CA ASN A 33 -2.75 15.30 9.91
C ASN A 33 -2.23 13.86 9.94
N ASN A 34 -1.22 13.56 9.14
CA ASN A 34 -0.62 12.22 9.06
C ASN A 34 -1.64 11.13 8.67
N LEU A 35 -2.65 11.50 7.89
CA LEU A 35 -3.56 10.53 7.29
C LEU A 35 -2.90 9.98 6.04
N ILE A 36 -2.69 8.67 6.00
CA ILE A 36 -2.07 8.00 4.86
C ILE A 36 -3.08 7.08 4.22
N LYS A 37 -3.41 7.34 2.96
CA LYS A 37 -4.31 6.49 2.22
C LYS A 37 -3.50 5.50 1.40
N ILE A 38 -3.81 4.22 1.52
CA ILE A 38 -3.09 3.13 0.86
C ILE A 38 -4.05 2.46 -0.12
N PHE A 39 -3.60 2.31 -1.36
CA PHE A 39 -4.38 1.67 -2.42
C PHE A 39 -3.76 0.33 -2.78
N ILE A 40 -4.59 -0.71 -2.82
CA ILE A 40 -4.19 -2.06 -3.17
C ILE A 40 -5.03 -2.47 -4.39
N LEU A 41 -4.39 -2.50 -5.56
CA LEU A 41 -5.03 -2.86 -6.81
C LEU A 41 -4.75 -4.32 -7.10
N SER A 42 -5.79 -5.08 -7.38
CA SER A 42 -5.67 -6.52 -7.59
C SER A 42 -6.57 -7.00 -8.72
N LYS A 43 -6.23 -8.15 -9.29
CA LYS A 43 -7.01 -8.75 -10.39
C LYS A 43 -8.36 -9.28 -9.94
N ARG A 44 -8.46 -9.67 -8.68
CA ARG A 44 -9.70 -10.13 -8.05
C ARG A 44 -9.73 -9.69 -6.60
N LYS A 45 -10.88 -9.83 -5.97
CA LYS A 45 -11.00 -9.55 -4.54
C LYS A 45 -10.06 -10.45 -3.74
N LEU A 46 -9.33 -9.87 -2.80
CA LEU A 46 -8.43 -10.62 -1.93
C LEU A 46 -9.24 -11.48 -0.95
N SER A 47 -8.75 -12.71 -0.72
CA SER A 47 -9.27 -13.57 0.34
C SER A 47 -8.89 -13.00 1.71
N GLU A 48 -9.51 -13.51 2.77
CA GLU A 48 -9.15 -13.08 4.13
C GLU A 48 -7.68 -13.34 4.43
N GLU A 49 -7.15 -14.48 4.02
CA GLU A 49 -5.74 -14.81 4.20
C GLU A 49 -4.83 -13.83 3.47
N GLU A 50 -5.18 -13.48 2.23
CA GLU A 50 -4.41 -12.51 1.44
C GLU A 50 -4.46 -11.12 2.07
N GLN A 51 -5.61 -10.70 2.58
CA GLN A 51 -5.75 -9.44 3.29
C GLN A 51 -4.90 -9.43 4.57
N ASP A 52 -4.82 -10.56 5.27
CA ASP A 52 -4.02 -10.68 6.48
C ASP A 52 -2.53 -10.43 6.20
N TYR A 53 -2.00 -10.86 5.06
CA TYR A 53 -0.64 -10.55 4.67
C TYR A 53 -0.42 -9.05 4.54
N ILE A 54 -1.38 -8.36 3.92
CA ILE A 54 -1.32 -6.90 3.76
C ILE A 54 -1.41 -6.22 5.13
N PHE A 55 -2.36 -6.64 5.98
CA PHE A 55 -2.51 -6.06 7.32
C PHE A 55 -1.28 -6.28 8.19
N SER A 56 -0.61 -7.43 8.06
CA SER A 56 0.64 -7.69 8.77
C SER A 56 1.74 -6.71 8.36
N ALA A 57 1.87 -6.45 7.06
CA ALA A 57 2.83 -5.48 6.55
C ALA A 57 2.51 -4.07 7.05
N ILE A 58 1.22 -3.69 7.05
CA ILE A 58 0.79 -2.37 7.54
C ILE A 58 1.08 -2.22 9.04
N SER A 59 0.84 -3.26 9.83
CA SER A 59 1.12 -3.25 11.27
C SER A 59 2.62 -3.07 11.53
N GLU A 60 3.47 -3.75 10.78
CA GLU A 60 4.91 -3.60 10.87
C GLU A 60 5.35 -2.19 10.50
N LEU A 61 4.78 -1.63 9.44
CA LEU A 61 5.06 -0.28 8.99
C LEU A 61 4.65 0.75 10.05
N GLU A 62 3.46 0.59 10.63
CA GLU A 62 2.97 1.49 11.69
C GLU A 62 3.89 1.49 12.89
N GLY A 63 4.45 0.33 13.25
CA GLY A 63 5.38 0.19 14.36
C GLY A 63 6.70 0.91 14.15
N ASP A 64 7.07 1.24 12.91
CA ASP A 64 8.29 1.97 12.61
C ASP A 64 8.18 3.48 12.85
N PHE A 65 6.99 4.00 13.16
CA PHE A 65 6.77 5.42 13.39
C PHE A 65 6.51 5.69 14.87
N THR A 66 7.15 6.74 15.40
CA THR A 66 6.95 7.19 16.78
C THR A 66 5.80 8.18 16.87
N GLU A 67 5.45 8.82 15.76
CA GLU A 67 4.33 9.76 15.71
C GLU A 67 3.03 9.03 15.40
N GLU A 68 1.92 9.62 15.81
CA GLU A 68 0.61 9.06 15.56
C GLU A 68 0.26 9.23 14.08
N ILE A 69 -0.04 8.11 13.40
CA ILE A 69 -0.45 8.10 12.01
C ILE A 69 -1.74 7.31 11.88
N THR A 70 -2.56 7.70 10.91
CA THR A 70 -3.78 6.96 10.57
C THR A 70 -3.63 6.42 9.16
N MET A 71 -3.80 5.12 9.00
CA MET A 71 -3.73 4.47 7.68
C MET A 71 -5.11 3.98 7.28
N ASP A 72 -5.53 4.38 6.09
CA ASP A 72 -6.80 3.99 5.49
C ASP A 72 -6.51 3.18 4.23
N LEU A 73 -6.97 1.94 4.20
CA LEU A 73 -6.72 1.02 3.09
C LEU A 73 -7.93 0.95 2.17
N GLU A 74 -7.67 1.04 0.88
CA GLU A 74 -8.68 0.86 -0.15
C GLU A 74 -8.26 -0.28 -1.08
N PHE A 75 -9.08 -1.32 -1.13
CA PHE A 75 -8.87 -2.46 -2.02
C PHE A 75 -9.67 -2.25 -3.29
N VAL A 76 -8.96 -2.20 -4.43
CA VAL A 76 -9.58 -1.92 -5.73
C VAL A 76 -9.33 -3.10 -6.66
N VAL A 77 -10.39 -3.64 -7.25
CA VAL A 77 -10.27 -4.70 -8.24
C VAL A 77 -10.21 -4.08 -9.63
N VAL A 78 -9.16 -4.40 -10.39
CA VAL A 78 -8.94 -3.87 -11.74
C VAL A 78 -8.55 -5.00 -12.68
N GLU A 79 -8.98 -4.92 -13.94
CA GLU A 79 -8.59 -5.90 -14.95
C GLU A 79 -7.13 -5.69 -15.38
N THR A 80 -6.73 -4.42 -15.47
CA THR A 80 -5.37 -4.02 -15.83
C THR A 80 -4.97 -2.82 -15.00
N ILE A 81 -3.66 -2.61 -14.85
CA ILE A 81 -3.15 -1.42 -14.16
C ILE A 81 -3.57 -0.18 -14.96
N PRO A 82 -4.22 0.82 -14.32
CA PRO A 82 -4.61 2.05 -15.00
C PRO A 82 -3.40 2.77 -15.61
N ILE A 83 -3.60 3.39 -16.77
CA ILE A 83 -2.55 4.15 -17.44
C ILE A 83 -2.20 5.40 -16.62
N ASP A 84 -3.21 6.07 -16.08
CA ASP A 84 -3.01 7.24 -15.23
C ASP A 84 -3.04 6.82 -13.76
N LEU A 85 -1.88 6.88 -13.12
CA LEU A 85 -1.72 6.52 -11.72
C LEU A 85 -1.75 7.72 -10.77
N ALA A 86 -1.91 8.94 -11.29
CA ALA A 86 -1.95 10.15 -10.47
C ALA A 86 -2.97 10.08 -9.32
N PRO A 87 -4.18 9.52 -9.50
CA PRO A 87 -5.15 9.41 -8.40
C PRO A 87 -4.67 8.52 -7.25
N TYR A 88 -3.72 7.63 -7.52
CA TYR A 88 -3.24 6.64 -6.54
C TYR A 88 -1.97 7.08 -5.82
N GLY A 89 -1.38 8.22 -6.20
CA GLY A 89 -0.21 8.75 -5.51
C GLY A 89 1.10 8.05 -5.86
N SER A 90 1.92 7.81 -4.84
CA SER A 90 3.26 7.21 -5.03
C SER A 90 3.19 5.69 -5.07
N VAL A 91 3.75 5.10 -6.12
CA VAL A 91 3.75 3.65 -6.30
C VAL A 91 4.88 3.01 -5.48
N VAL A 92 4.53 2.01 -4.67
CA VAL A 92 5.47 1.24 -3.85
C VAL A 92 5.82 -0.08 -4.51
N PHE A 93 4.84 -0.71 -5.15
CA PHE A 93 4.98 -2.01 -5.79
C PHE A 93 4.12 -2.02 -7.06
N ALA A 94 4.67 -2.55 -8.14
CA ALA A 94 3.92 -2.80 -9.37
C ALA A 94 4.40 -4.09 -10.01
N PHE A 95 3.46 -4.96 -10.35
CA PHE A 95 3.75 -6.20 -11.07
C PHE A 95 3.45 -5.97 -12.56
N VAL A 96 4.45 -6.20 -13.40
CA VAL A 96 4.34 -6.04 -14.85
C VAL A 96 4.64 -7.38 -15.51
N GLU A 97 3.68 -7.88 -16.26
CA GLU A 97 3.86 -9.10 -17.06
C GLU A 97 4.62 -8.80 -18.34
#